data_7be189a346ff2a26e16b2c68d6311433
#
_entry.id   7be189a346ff2a26e16b2c68d6311433
#
_cell.length_a   1.000
_cell.length_b   1.000
_cell.length_c   1.000
_cell.angle_alpha   90.00
_cell.angle_beta   90.00
_cell.angle_gamma   90.00
#
_symmetry.space_group_name_H-M   'P 1'
#
loop_
_entity.id
_entity.type
_entity.pdbx_description
1 polymer ?
#
loop_
_entity_poly.entity_id
_entity_poly.type
_entity_poly.pdbx_seq_one_letter_code
_entity_poly.pdbx_strand_id
1 'polypeptide(L)'
;MELLLHSIKLDWPVLLPILICSILVVGVVMNRFLFYKENKRDVVLFIPKLKRELAQNNLQGAERVAQDCGGAIGEVTEEAVRIFAEQRKGFSRSFDIAAALEIRKLESHLTILGTIGGVAPFLGLFGTVVRILYTFQDLATQGNQSAAVAMGIGSALIATAFGLGVAIVAVIFYNSFQSTVKHYEDDFNLIKLLFLSFVDSEDETKTTTSASL
;
A
#
# COMPACT_ATOMS: atom_id res chain seq x y z
N MET A 1 -30.79 10.49 -18.26
CA MET A 1 -29.86 9.98 -19.29
C MET A 1 -29.31 11.13 -20.14
N GLU A 2 -30.16 12.00 -20.67
CA GLU A 2 -29.73 13.13 -21.52
C GLU A 2 -28.82 14.14 -20.83
N LEU A 3 -29.05 14.48 -19.54
CA LEU A 3 -28.19 15.35 -18.75
C LEU A 3 -26.76 14.80 -18.65
N LEU A 4 -26.59 13.49 -18.42
CA LEU A 4 -25.27 12.87 -18.34
C LEU A 4 -24.54 12.91 -19.68
N LEU A 5 -25.24 12.63 -20.79
CA LEU A 5 -24.67 12.67 -22.13
C LEU A 5 -24.30 14.09 -22.56
N HIS A 6 -25.09 15.08 -22.17
CA HIS A 6 -24.81 16.50 -22.44
C HIS A 6 -23.59 16.99 -21.63
N SER A 7 -23.51 16.62 -20.32
CA SER A 7 -22.36 16.93 -19.47
C SER A 7 -21.07 16.31 -20.00
N ILE A 8 -21.09 15.05 -20.45
CA ILE A 8 -19.92 14.38 -21.03
C ILE A 8 -19.37 15.12 -22.24
N LYS A 9 -20.24 15.66 -23.10
CA LYS A 9 -19.81 16.39 -24.32
C LYS A 9 -19.21 17.75 -24.02
N LEU A 10 -19.64 18.42 -22.96
CA LEU A 10 -19.24 19.79 -22.66
C LEU A 10 -18.15 19.85 -21.58
N ASP A 11 -18.17 18.91 -20.63
CA ASP A 11 -17.29 18.89 -19.47
C ASP A 11 -16.14 17.88 -19.63
N TRP A 12 -15.92 17.35 -20.86
CA TRP A 12 -14.88 16.35 -21.15
C TRP A 12 -13.47 16.74 -20.66
N PRO A 13 -13.02 18.02 -20.68
CA PRO A 13 -11.68 18.36 -20.22
C PRO A 13 -11.49 18.15 -18.71
N VAL A 14 -12.58 18.18 -17.94
CA VAL A 14 -12.57 17.93 -16.49
C VAL A 14 -12.86 16.47 -16.17
N LEU A 15 -13.80 15.86 -16.88
CA LEU A 15 -14.17 14.46 -16.65
C LEU A 15 -13.07 13.48 -17.07
N LEU A 16 -12.26 13.82 -18.08
CA LEU A 16 -11.17 12.97 -18.57
C LEU A 16 -10.10 12.71 -17.50
N PRO A 17 -9.55 13.70 -16.77
CA PRO A 17 -8.64 13.44 -15.67
C PRO A 17 -9.25 12.56 -14.58
N ILE A 18 -10.53 12.77 -14.22
CA ILE A 18 -11.23 11.93 -13.22
C ILE A 18 -11.38 10.49 -13.73
N LEU A 19 -11.68 10.31 -15.01
CA LEU A 19 -11.75 8.98 -15.64
C LEU A 19 -10.38 8.27 -15.62
N ILE A 20 -9.30 8.98 -15.94
CA ILE A 20 -7.95 8.44 -15.86
C ILE A 20 -7.64 8.03 -14.41
N CYS A 21 -7.95 8.88 -13.43
CA CYS A 21 -7.79 8.52 -12.02
C CYS A 21 -8.59 7.26 -11.64
N SER A 22 -9.83 7.13 -12.12
CA SER A 22 -10.66 5.95 -11.88
C SER A 22 -10.03 4.67 -12.45
N ILE A 23 -9.53 4.71 -13.68
CA ILE A 23 -8.85 3.56 -14.31
C ILE A 23 -7.58 3.19 -13.54
N LEU A 24 -6.79 4.19 -13.14
CA LEU A 24 -5.58 3.97 -12.34
C LEU A 24 -5.89 3.35 -10.98
N VAL A 25 -6.94 3.82 -10.29
CA VAL A 25 -7.38 3.23 -9.01
C VAL A 25 -7.72 1.76 -9.18
N VAL A 26 -8.55 1.42 -10.17
CA VAL A 26 -8.95 0.02 -10.43
C VAL A 26 -7.72 -0.83 -10.78
N GLY A 27 -6.84 -0.34 -11.64
CA GLY A 27 -5.62 -1.05 -12.04
C GLY A 27 -4.69 -1.33 -10.86
N VAL A 28 -4.43 -0.32 -10.02
CA VAL A 28 -3.58 -0.48 -8.84
C VAL A 28 -4.23 -1.39 -7.80
N VAL A 29 -5.52 -1.23 -7.54
CA VAL A 29 -6.27 -2.08 -6.59
C VAL A 29 -6.21 -3.55 -7.02
N MET A 30 -6.49 -3.84 -8.29
CA MET A 30 -6.46 -5.20 -8.82
C MET A 30 -5.05 -5.82 -8.69
N ASN A 31 -4.02 -5.08 -9.12
CA ASN A 31 -2.63 -5.51 -9.03
C ASN A 31 -2.22 -5.80 -7.58
N ARG A 32 -2.51 -4.88 -6.65
CA ARG A 32 -2.13 -5.04 -5.25
C ARG A 32 -2.93 -6.13 -4.54
N PHE A 33 -4.21 -6.26 -4.84
CA PHE A 33 -5.03 -7.32 -4.28
C PHE A 33 -4.51 -8.72 -4.65
N LEU A 34 -4.14 -8.93 -5.91
CA LEU A 34 -3.54 -10.19 -6.37
C LEU A 34 -2.19 -10.43 -5.69
N PHE A 35 -1.33 -9.41 -5.65
CA PHE A 35 -0.03 -9.48 -5.02
C PHE A 35 -0.10 -9.89 -3.54
N TYR A 36 -0.94 -9.23 -2.74
CA TYR A 36 -1.09 -9.58 -1.32
C TYR A 36 -1.76 -10.93 -1.11
N LYS A 37 -2.66 -11.34 -1.99
CA LYS A 37 -3.28 -12.67 -1.92
C LYS A 37 -2.25 -13.78 -2.12
N GLU A 38 -1.33 -13.63 -3.05
CA GLU A 38 -0.26 -14.59 -3.30
C GLU A 38 0.79 -14.62 -2.18
N ASN A 39 1.04 -13.47 -1.55
CA ASN A 39 2.03 -13.34 -0.48
C ASN A 39 1.49 -13.65 0.92
N LYS A 40 0.18 -13.83 1.09
CA LYS A 40 -0.41 -14.10 2.41
C LYS A 40 0.08 -15.43 2.96
N ARG A 41 0.77 -15.40 4.12
CA ARG A 41 1.30 -16.56 4.84
C ARG A 41 0.87 -16.52 6.29
N ASP A 42 0.80 -17.69 6.89
CA ASP A 42 0.44 -17.83 8.31
C ASP A 42 1.70 -17.85 9.17
N VAL A 43 2.06 -16.68 9.70
CA VAL A 43 3.25 -16.47 10.53
C VAL A 43 3.13 -17.21 11.87
N VAL A 44 1.91 -17.40 12.37
CA VAL A 44 1.66 -18.12 13.63
C VAL A 44 2.11 -19.58 13.54
N LEU A 45 1.92 -20.21 12.40
CA LEU A 45 2.40 -21.59 12.17
C LEU A 45 3.88 -21.65 11.75
N PHE A 46 4.39 -20.56 11.19
CA PHE A 46 5.76 -20.46 10.70
C PHE A 46 6.79 -20.29 11.83
N ILE A 47 6.55 -19.37 12.77
CA ILE A 47 7.50 -19.04 13.85
C ILE A 47 7.89 -20.24 14.70
N PRO A 48 6.98 -21.13 15.16
CA PRO A 48 7.36 -22.31 15.93
C PRO A 48 8.28 -23.29 15.18
N LYS A 49 8.06 -23.43 13.87
CA LYS A 49 8.92 -24.29 13.02
C LYS A 49 10.33 -23.70 12.92
N LEU A 50 10.41 -22.41 12.60
CA LEU A 50 11.67 -21.68 12.50
C LEU A 50 12.44 -21.73 13.84
N LYS A 51 11.75 -21.47 14.95
CA LYS A 51 12.33 -21.54 16.30
C LYS A 51 12.94 -22.90 16.61
N ARG A 52 12.27 -24.00 16.21
CA ARG A 52 12.77 -25.36 16.43
C ARG A 52 14.09 -25.62 15.71
N GLU A 53 14.18 -25.23 14.43
CA GLU A 53 15.40 -25.42 13.64
C GLU A 53 16.57 -24.56 14.17
N LEU A 54 16.29 -23.30 14.57
CA LEU A 54 17.28 -22.41 15.19
C LEU A 54 17.77 -22.95 16.54
N ALA A 55 16.88 -23.50 17.37
CA ALA A 55 17.27 -24.11 18.67
C ALA A 55 18.18 -25.35 18.50
N GLN A 56 18.09 -26.05 17.38
CA GLN A 56 18.97 -27.18 17.04
C GLN A 56 20.24 -26.73 16.32
N ASN A 57 20.46 -25.40 16.14
CA ASN A 57 21.54 -24.84 15.33
C ASN A 57 21.57 -25.38 13.89
N ASN A 58 20.38 -25.78 13.37
CA ASN A 58 20.22 -26.34 12.04
C ASN A 58 19.86 -25.21 11.04
N LEU A 59 20.87 -24.45 10.60
CA LEU A 59 20.68 -23.35 9.68
C LEU A 59 20.11 -23.79 8.33
N GLN A 60 20.49 -24.96 7.82
CA GLN A 60 19.94 -25.51 6.58
C GLN A 60 18.44 -25.85 6.72
N GLY A 61 18.04 -26.35 7.90
CA GLY A 61 16.64 -26.59 8.21
C GLY A 61 15.85 -25.29 8.30
N ALA A 62 16.41 -24.25 8.93
CA ALA A 62 15.80 -22.92 9.01
C ALA A 62 15.61 -22.28 7.63
N GLU A 63 16.61 -22.42 6.74
CA GLU A 63 16.54 -21.94 5.35
C GLU A 63 15.43 -22.65 4.56
N ARG A 64 15.33 -23.99 4.67
CA ARG A 64 14.22 -24.74 4.04
C ARG A 64 12.85 -24.32 4.54
N VAL A 65 12.71 -24.08 5.85
CA VAL A 65 11.45 -23.59 6.43
C VAL A 65 11.09 -22.20 5.88
N ALA A 66 12.08 -21.34 5.64
CA ALA A 66 11.89 -20.02 5.01
C ALA A 66 11.46 -20.17 3.55
N GLN A 67 12.14 -21.03 2.77
CA GLN A 67 11.80 -21.32 1.36
C GLN A 67 10.40 -21.93 1.20
N ASP A 68 10.04 -22.85 2.06
CA ASP A 68 8.69 -23.46 2.06
C ASP A 68 7.59 -22.44 2.40
N CYS A 69 7.91 -21.46 3.25
CA CYS A 69 6.99 -20.36 3.52
C CYS A 69 6.81 -19.49 2.28
N GLY A 70 7.89 -19.08 1.63
CA GLY A 70 7.88 -18.21 0.46
C GLY A 70 7.29 -16.84 0.72
N GLY A 71 7.12 -16.06 -0.35
CA GLY A 71 6.61 -14.68 -0.26
C GLY A 71 7.53 -13.77 0.57
N ALA A 72 7.04 -12.60 0.94
CA ALA A 72 7.84 -11.59 1.66
C ALA A 72 8.38 -12.10 3.01
N ILE A 73 7.62 -12.94 3.72
CA ILE A 73 8.05 -13.54 4.98
C ILE A 73 9.22 -14.51 4.75
N GLY A 74 9.12 -15.37 3.72
CA GLY A 74 10.18 -16.30 3.34
C GLY A 74 11.45 -15.56 2.94
N GLU A 75 11.36 -14.58 2.03
CA GLU A 75 12.51 -13.81 1.53
C GLU A 75 13.27 -13.11 2.66
N VAL A 76 12.57 -12.42 3.58
CA VAL A 76 13.20 -11.77 4.74
C VAL A 76 13.83 -12.80 5.68
N THR A 77 13.19 -13.95 5.86
CA THR A 77 13.70 -15.00 6.76
C THR A 77 14.93 -15.69 6.17
N GLU A 78 14.96 -15.98 4.86
CA GLU A 78 16.14 -16.54 4.20
C GLU A 78 17.34 -15.61 4.37
N GLU A 79 17.12 -14.32 4.14
CA GLU A 79 18.16 -13.30 4.33
C GLU A 79 18.59 -13.24 5.81
N ALA A 80 17.64 -13.33 6.76
CA ALA A 80 17.93 -13.38 8.18
C ALA A 80 18.80 -14.58 8.56
N VAL A 81 18.50 -15.78 8.03
CA VAL A 81 19.31 -16.99 8.25
C VAL A 81 20.72 -16.78 7.70
N ARG A 82 20.87 -16.19 6.51
CA ARG A 82 22.17 -15.90 5.91
C ARG A 82 23.00 -14.93 6.75
N ILE A 83 22.39 -13.80 7.17
CA ILE A 83 23.03 -12.81 8.03
C ILE A 83 23.44 -13.44 9.37
N PHE A 84 22.58 -14.28 9.95
CA PHE A 84 22.84 -14.97 11.20
C PHE A 84 24.03 -15.97 11.10
N ALA A 85 24.16 -16.62 9.93
CA ALA A 85 25.27 -17.53 9.66
C ALA A 85 26.61 -16.79 9.48
N GLU A 86 26.59 -15.63 8.79
CA GLU A 86 27.80 -14.89 8.40
C GLU A 86 28.28 -13.93 9.50
N GLN A 87 27.36 -13.16 10.08
CA GLN A 87 27.70 -12.08 11.01
C GLN A 87 26.67 -11.94 12.12
N ARG A 88 26.89 -12.57 13.27
CA ARG A 88 26.03 -12.38 14.43
C ARG A 88 26.14 -10.96 15.04
N LYS A 89 27.36 -10.40 15.04
CA LYS A 89 27.56 -8.99 15.42
C LYS A 89 27.01 -8.05 14.34
N GLY A 90 26.00 -7.24 14.73
CA GLY A 90 25.35 -6.33 13.80
C GLY A 90 24.12 -6.91 13.08
N PHE A 91 23.70 -8.13 13.45
CA PHE A 91 22.50 -8.79 12.90
C PHE A 91 21.29 -7.86 12.82
N SER A 92 20.96 -7.18 13.92
CA SER A 92 19.81 -6.27 13.99
C SER A 92 19.81 -5.24 12.84
N ARG A 93 20.96 -4.59 12.60
CA ARG A 93 21.07 -3.55 11.56
C ARG A 93 20.95 -4.13 10.15
N SER A 94 21.58 -5.27 9.90
CA SER A 94 21.53 -5.93 8.61
C SER A 94 20.14 -6.47 8.31
N PHE A 95 19.46 -7.03 9.32
CA PHE A 95 18.05 -7.44 9.22
C PHE A 95 17.13 -6.26 8.91
N ASP A 96 17.30 -5.12 9.59
CA ASP A 96 16.48 -3.93 9.35
C ASP A 96 16.59 -3.43 7.90
N ILE A 97 17.78 -3.53 7.31
CA ILE A 97 18.00 -3.18 5.89
C ILE A 97 17.22 -4.15 4.99
N ALA A 98 17.30 -5.47 5.23
CA ALA A 98 16.59 -6.47 4.45
C ALA A 98 15.07 -6.29 4.56
N ALA A 99 14.56 -6.12 5.79
CA ALA A 99 13.15 -5.88 6.05
C ALA A 99 12.65 -4.59 5.37
N ALA A 100 13.42 -3.49 5.43
CA ALA A 100 13.06 -2.22 4.79
C ALA A 100 12.98 -2.34 3.26
N LEU A 101 13.86 -3.13 2.63
CA LEU A 101 13.81 -3.39 1.20
C LEU A 101 12.53 -4.14 0.80
N GLU A 102 12.11 -5.13 1.62
CA GLU A 102 10.88 -5.87 1.38
C GLU A 102 9.62 -5.02 1.63
N ILE A 103 9.60 -4.23 2.71
CA ILE A 103 8.52 -3.26 2.96
C ILE A 103 8.35 -2.32 1.76
N ARG A 104 9.45 -1.83 1.20
CA ARG A 104 9.40 -0.96 0.02
C ARG A 104 8.76 -1.63 -1.20
N LYS A 105 8.96 -2.94 -1.40
CA LYS A 105 8.28 -3.71 -2.46
C LYS A 105 6.77 -3.83 -2.16
N LEU A 106 6.43 -4.09 -0.88
CA LEU A 106 5.05 -4.17 -0.42
C LEU A 106 4.31 -2.82 -0.60
N GLU A 107 4.92 -1.69 -0.29
CA GLU A 107 4.36 -0.34 -0.43
C GLU A 107 4.27 0.16 -1.87
N SER A 108 4.91 -0.52 -2.81
CA SER A 108 4.95 -0.08 -4.20
C SER A 108 3.55 0.26 -4.74
N HIS A 109 3.42 1.35 -5.47
CA HIS A 109 2.18 1.88 -6.08
C HIS A 109 1.09 2.36 -5.09
N LEU A 110 1.22 2.16 -3.77
CA LEU A 110 0.22 2.67 -2.80
C LEU A 110 0.16 4.19 -2.80
N THR A 111 1.28 4.86 -3.01
CA THR A 111 1.36 6.33 -3.12
C THR A 111 0.41 6.87 -4.19
N ILE A 112 0.19 6.12 -5.29
CA ILE A 112 -0.74 6.51 -6.36
C ILE A 112 -2.17 6.58 -5.80
N LEU A 113 -2.61 5.57 -5.03
CA LEU A 113 -3.93 5.57 -4.40
C LEU A 113 -4.09 6.72 -3.41
N GLY A 114 -3.07 6.96 -2.56
CA GLY A 114 -3.07 8.07 -1.62
C GLY A 114 -3.16 9.43 -2.31
N THR A 115 -2.41 9.61 -3.40
CA THR A 115 -2.44 10.85 -4.19
C THR A 115 -3.80 11.05 -4.86
N ILE A 116 -4.36 10.02 -5.51
CA ILE A 116 -5.67 10.11 -6.15
C ILE A 116 -6.76 10.38 -5.11
N GLY A 117 -6.71 9.69 -3.96
CA GLY A 117 -7.65 9.93 -2.86
C GLY A 117 -7.66 11.38 -2.36
N GLY A 118 -6.49 12.02 -2.32
CA GLY A 118 -6.35 13.42 -1.93
C GLY A 118 -6.71 14.42 -3.05
N VAL A 119 -6.41 14.11 -4.31
CA VAL A 119 -6.52 15.07 -5.44
C VAL A 119 -7.86 14.98 -6.16
N ALA A 120 -8.47 13.79 -6.27
CA ALA A 120 -9.70 13.61 -7.05
C ALA A 120 -10.88 14.48 -6.59
N PRO A 121 -11.10 14.75 -5.28
CA PRO A 121 -12.14 15.69 -4.85
C PRO A 121 -11.91 17.11 -5.37
N PHE A 122 -10.66 17.56 -5.39
CA PHE A 122 -10.31 18.90 -5.90
C PHE A 122 -10.47 19.00 -7.41
N LEU A 123 -10.21 17.92 -8.15
CA LEU A 123 -10.52 17.86 -9.59
C LEU A 123 -12.01 17.97 -9.84
N GLY A 124 -12.84 17.30 -9.03
CA GLY A 124 -14.29 17.44 -9.09
C GLY A 124 -14.76 18.87 -8.78
N LEU A 125 -14.24 19.46 -7.70
CA LEU A 125 -14.53 20.85 -7.33
C LEU A 125 -14.08 21.84 -8.42
N PHE A 126 -12.89 21.67 -8.96
CA PHE A 126 -12.40 22.47 -10.09
C PHE A 126 -13.36 22.41 -11.28
N GLY A 127 -13.90 21.23 -11.57
CA GLY A 127 -14.92 21.05 -12.60
C GLY A 127 -16.17 21.88 -12.37
N THR A 128 -16.68 21.95 -11.13
CA THR A 128 -17.83 22.80 -10.84
C THR A 128 -17.54 24.28 -11.05
N VAL A 129 -16.38 24.77 -10.64
CA VAL A 129 -15.97 26.16 -10.81
C VAL A 129 -15.91 26.53 -12.29
N VAL A 130 -15.23 25.71 -13.09
CA VAL A 130 -15.11 25.93 -14.54
C VAL A 130 -16.49 25.95 -15.20
N ARG A 131 -17.34 24.97 -14.87
CA ARG A 131 -18.68 24.88 -15.46
C ARG A 131 -19.58 26.04 -15.10
N ILE A 132 -19.54 26.48 -13.84
CA ILE A 132 -20.31 27.67 -13.40
C ILE A 132 -19.86 28.94 -14.16
N LEU A 133 -18.54 29.09 -14.36
CA LEU A 133 -18.02 30.20 -15.15
C LEU A 133 -18.58 30.22 -16.58
N TYR A 134 -18.58 29.08 -17.27
CA TYR A 134 -19.21 28.99 -18.60
C TYR A 134 -20.70 29.24 -18.58
N THR A 135 -21.43 28.78 -17.57
CA THR A 135 -22.87 29.02 -17.43
C THR A 135 -23.17 30.50 -17.28
N PHE A 136 -22.37 31.24 -16.52
CA PHE A 136 -22.52 32.70 -16.40
C PHE A 136 -22.15 33.45 -17.69
N GLN A 137 -21.16 32.98 -18.44
CA GLN A 137 -20.81 33.54 -19.73
C GLN A 137 -21.95 33.37 -20.74
N ASP A 138 -22.56 32.19 -20.80
CA ASP A 138 -23.71 31.90 -21.66
C ASP A 138 -24.92 32.77 -21.27
N LEU A 139 -25.17 32.97 -19.98
CA LEU A 139 -26.23 33.83 -19.47
C LEU A 139 -26.05 35.30 -19.93
N ALA A 140 -24.81 35.79 -19.87
CA ALA A 140 -24.50 37.17 -20.29
C ALA A 140 -24.69 37.40 -21.80
N THR A 141 -24.50 36.36 -22.62
CA THR A 141 -24.58 36.45 -24.09
C THR A 141 -25.98 36.14 -24.64
N GLN A 142 -26.72 35.22 -24.02
CA GLN A 142 -28.00 34.72 -24.56
C GLN A 142 -29.24 35.23 -23.83
N GLY A 143 -29.08 36.03 -22.78
CA GLY A 143 -30.17 36.55 -21.95
C GLY A 143 -30.72 35.54 -20.94
N ASN A 144 -31.69 36.03 -20.14
CA ASN A 144 -32.12 35.37 -18.92
C ASN A 144 -32.99 34.10 -19.19
N GLN A 145 -32.36 32.92 -19.30
CA GLN A 145 -33.05 31.65 -19.33
C GLN A 145 -32.75 30.90 -18.02
N SER A 146 -33.57 31.04 -17.02
CA SER A 146 -33.42 30.40 -15.70
C SER A 146 -33.27 28.85 -15.77
N ALA A 147 -33.92 28.23 -16.76
CA ALA A 147 -33.77 26.81 -17.01
C ALA A 147 -32.34 26.39 -17.45
N ALA A 148 -31.72 27.22 -18.33
CA ALA A 148 -30.35 26.95 -18.79
C ALA A 148 -29.33 27.07 -17.64
N VAL A 149 -29.52 28.05 -16.75
CA VAL A 149 -28.70 28.22 -15.55
C VAL A 149 -28.84 27.00 -14.61
N ALA A 150 -30.07 26.56 -14.36
CA ALA A 150 -30.32 25.40 -13.53
C ALA A 150 -29.67 24.10 -14.09
N MET A 151 -29.75 23.91 -15.42
CA MET A 151 -29.06 22.80 -16.10
C MET A 151 -27.54 22.91 -15.99
N GLY A 152 -26.96 24.09 -16.16
CA GLY A 152 -25.52 24.32 -16.04
C GLY A 152 -24.99 24.01 -14.64
N ILE A 153 -25.70 24.44 -13.60
CA ILE A 153 -25.36 24.13 -12.21
C ILE A 153 -25.52 22.60 -11.94
N GLY A 154 -26.62 22.02 -12.41
CA GLY A 154 -26.85 20.57 -12.26
C GLY A 154 -25.75 19.72 -12.90
N SER A 155 -25.28 20.10 -14.10
CA SER A 155 -24.17 19.39 -14.76
C SER A 155 -22.85 19.58 -14.03
N ALA A 156 -22.58 20.76 -13.46
CA ALA A 156 -21.38 21.01 -12.66
C ALA A 156 -21.26 20.03 -11.48
N LEU A 157 -22.35 19.77 -10.76
CA LEU A 157 -22.35 18.87 -9.60
C LEU A 157 -22.00 17.42 -9.95
N ILE A 158 -22.23 17.00 -11.20
CA ILE A 158 -21.90 15.64 -11.66
C ILE A 158 -20.38 15.40 -11.58
N ALA A 159 -19.56 16.35 -12.03
CA ALA A 159 -18.11 16.25 -11.97
C ALA A 159 -17.60 16.07 -10.52
N THR A 160 -18.17 16.85 -9.59
CA THR A 160 -17.82 16.71 -8.16
C THR A 160 -18.24 15.36 -7.59
N ALA A 161 -19.43 14.88 -7.92
CA ALA A 161 -19.90 13.57 -7.46
C ALA A 161 -18.97 12.44 -7.94
N PHE A 162 -18.53 12.45 -9.20
CA PHE A 162 -17.56 11.49 -9.71
C PHE A 162 -16.18 11.62 -9.05
N GLY A 163 -15.67 12.83 -8.86
CA GLY A 163 -14.39 13.08 -8.17
C GLY A 163 -14.40 12.53 -6.74
N LEU A 164 -15.49 12.81 -6.00
CA LEU A 164 -15.69 12.26 -4.65
C LEU A 164 -15.81 10.73 -4.63
N GLY A 165 -16.57 10.15 -5.57
CA GLY A 165 -16.71 8.70 -5.68
C GLY A 165 -15.37 8.01 -5.89
N VAL A 166 -14.54 8.49 -6.81
CA VAL A 166 -13.20 7.95 -7.07
C VAL A 166 -12.31 8.10 -5.85
N ALA A 167 -12.34 9.26 -5.17
CA ALA A 167 -11.55 9.51 -3.98
C ALA A 167 -11.89 8.55 -2.83
N ILE A 168 -13.18 8.34 -2.56
CA ILE A 168 -13.64 7.43 -1.49
C ILE A 168 -13.10 6.02 -1.73
N VAL A 169 -13.24 5.50 -2.95
CA VAL A 169 -12.72 4.17 -3.31
C VAL A 169 -11.20 4.12 -3.13
N ALA A 170 -10.48 5.12 -3.62
CA ALA A 170 -9.02 5.18 -3.52
C ALA A 170 -8.54 5.18 -2.05
N VAL A 171 -9.17 5.98 -1.18
CA VAL A 171 -8.81 6.08 0.25
C VAL A 171 -9.11 4.79 1.00
N ILE A 172 -10.25 4.14 0.74
CA ILE A 172 -10.60 2.87 1.39
C ILE A 172 -9.54 1.80 1.08
N PHE A 173 -9.18 1.63 -0.19
CA PHE A 173 -8.19 0.63 -0.58
C PHE A 173 -6.77 1.02 -0.14
N TYR A 174 -6.41 2.30 -0.20
CA TYR A 174 -5.14 2.79 0.34
C TYR A 174 -4.97 2.41 1.80
N ASN A 175 -5.95 2.73 2.65
CA ASN A 175 -5.90 2.43 4.08
C ASN A 175 -5.88 0.91 4.36
N SER A 176 -6.66 0.13 3.59
CA SER A 176 -6.67 -1.33 3.70
C SER A 176 -5.31 -1.94 3.38
N PHE A 177 -4.66 -1.49 2.30
CA PHE A 177 -3.34 -1.98 1.91
C PHE A 177 -2.23 -1.50 2.86
N GLN A 178 -2.30 -0.26 3.35
CA GLN A 178 -1.38 0.24 4.38
C GLN A 178 -1.47 -0.58 5.67
N SER A 179 -2.67 -0.95 6.09
CA SER A 179 -2.85 -1.87 7.22
C SER A 179 -2.21 -3.24 6.95
N THR A 180 -2.32 -3.75 5.73
CA THR A 180 -1.67 -5.01 5.33
C THR A 180 -0.15 -4.90 5.40
N VAL A 181 0.44 -3.82 4.87
CA VAL A 181 1.90 -3.59 4.95
C VAL A 181 2.36 -3.51 6.40
N LYS A 182 1.62 -2.81 7.26
CA LYS A 182 1.93 -2.73 8.69
C LYS A 182 1.94 -4.09 9.37
N HIS A 183 1.03 -5.00 9.03
CA HIS A 183 1.06 -6.37 9.54
C HIS A 183 2.33 -7.11 9.13
N TYR A 184 2.81 -6.95 7.88
CA TYR A 184 4.10 -7.52 7.47
C TYR A 184 5.28 -6.94 8.25
N GLU A 185 5.25 -5.63 8.52
CA GLU A 185 6.28 -4.97 9.35
C GLU A 185 6.30 -5.54 10.78
N ASP A 186 5.13 -5.75 11.38
CA ASP A 186 4.99 -6.38 12.69
C ASP A 186 5.51 -7.83 12.66
N ASP A 187 5.20 -8.60 11.62
CA ASP A 187 5.68 -9.97 11.43
C ASP A 187 7.21 -10.03 11.26
N PHE A 188 7.80 -9.11 10.50
CA PHE A 188 9.25 -9.01 10.38
C PHE A 188 9.92 -8.67 11.72
N ASN A 189 9.31 -7.81 12.52
CA ASN A 189 9.80 -7.50 13.86
C ASN A 189 9.75 -8.74 14.78
N LEU A 190 8.70 -9.57 14.69
CA LEU A 190 8.64 -10.83 15.44
C LEU A 190 9.75 -11.79 15.03
N ILE A 191 10.03 -11.93 13.74
CA ILE A 191 11.12 -12.75 13.22
C ILE A 191 12.47 -12.22 13.72
N LYS A 192 12.70 -10.90 13.66
CA LYS A 192 13.89 -10.25 14.18
C LYS A 192 14.13 -10.56 15.67
N LEU A 193 13.10 -10.41 16.50
CA LEU A 193 13.17 -10.70 17.93
C LEU A 193 13.48 -12.18 18.19
N LEU A 194 12.93 -13.08 17.39
CA LEU A 194 13.26 -14.51 17.47
C LEU A 194 14.76 -14.73 17.27
N PHE A 195 15.35 -14.21 16.21
CA PHE A 195 16.78 -14.35 15.94
C PHE A 195 17.66 -13.71 17.02
N LEU A 196 17.28 -12.52 17.49
CA LEU A 196 18.02 -11.83 18.57
C LEU A 196 18.05 -12.65 19.86
N SER A 197 16.97 -13.36 20.20
CA SER A 197 16.96 -14.23 21.38
C SER A 197 18.00 -15.37 21.32
N PHE A 198 18.41 -15.77 20.11
CA PHE A 198 19.49 -16.76 19.94
C PHE A 198 20.88 -16.10 19.87
N VAL A 199 21.00 -14.86 19.37
CA VAL A 199 22.27 -14.11 19.41
C VAL A 199 22.67 -13.82 20.85
N ASP A 200 21.75 -13.30 21.67
CA ASP A 200 22.01 -12.89 23.07
C ASP A 200 22.36 -14.10 23.95
N SER A 201 21.69 -15.25 23.77
CA SER A 201 21.96 -16.47 24.55
C SER A 201 23.36 -17.05 24.34
N GLU A 202 23.96 -16.85 23.17
CA GLU A 202 25.34 -17.29 22.90
C GLU A 202 26.40 -16.32 23.44
N ASP A 203 26.12 -15.03 23.46
CA ASP A 203 27.06 -14.05 24.05
C ASP A 203 27.14 -14.23 25.58
N GLU A 204 26.05 -14.57 26.26
CA GLU A 204 26.05 -14.90 27.69
C GLU A 204 26.86 -16.17 27.97
N THR A 205 26.73 -17.23 27.15
CA THR A 205 27.50 -18.46 27.34
C THR A 205 29.00 -18.29 27.13
N LYS A 206 29.41 -17.43 26.19
CA LYS A 206 30.83 -17.11 25.95
C LYS A 206 31.44 -16.28 27.07
N THR A 207 30.65 -15.35 27.64
CA THR A 207 31.13 -14.48 28.75
C THR A 207 31.32 -15.29 30.04
N THR A 208 30.42 -16.25 30.33
CA THR A 208 30.54 -17.14 31.50
C THR A 208 31.71 -18.11 31.37
N THR A 209 32.00 -18.62 30.18
CA THR A 209 33.14 -19.54 29.94
C THR A 209 34.49 -18.80 30.03
N SER A 210 34.56 -17.54 29.62
CA SER A 210 35.79 -16.74 29.73
C SER A 210 36.06 -16.19 31.14
N ALA A 211 35.06 -16.14 32.02
CA ALA A 211 35.18 -15.73 33.41
C ALA A 211 35.56 -16.91 34.36
N SER A 212 35.54 -18.14 33.88
CA SER A 212 35.85 -19.36 34.61
C SER A 212 37.26 -19.93 34.34
N LEU A 213 38.04 -19.27 33.50
CA LEU A 213 39.45 -19.53 33.21
C LEU A 213 40.35 -18.45 33.79
#